data_e59205c336ca819f82d6ea7d0c398eef
#
_entry.id   e59205c336ca819f82d6ea7d0c398eef
#
_cell.length_a   1.000
_cell.length_b   1.000
_cell.length_c   1.000
_cell.angle_alpha   90.00
_cell.angle_beta   90.00
_cell.angle_gamma   90.00
#
_symmetry.space_group_name_H-M   'P 1'
#
loop_
_entity.id
_entity.type
_entity.pdbx_description
1 polymer ?
#
loop_
_entity_poly.entity_id
_entity_poly.type
_entity_poly.pdbx_seq_one_letter_code
_entity_poly.pdbx_strand_id
1 'polypeptide(L)'
;MKINDHLYVVGGGDYGYNLSNRLDANVYVIDTGDELWMIDAGFDGGSRVLQNIRDDGLDLNRITKLFVTHYHADHAGALAFMREELDDHLEICISERAAPAVRVADEEIIGLRWAKSFDFYPREFTWEPCEIDVELTHNQAVTRNDFQLTAIETNGHCNGHMNFLVTGGERSYLFSGDHVFWGGKIILQNVSDSSVQDYAKSMNLLLEYDFQALMPGHLNFSLENGRRHVQSAADQFNRIGLPPSLL
;
A
#
# COMPACT_ATOMS: atom_id res chain seq x y z
N MET A 1 15.13 6.15 -3.32
CA MET A 1 16.16 5.04 -3.33
C MET A 1 15.83 4.06 -4.44
N LYS A 2 16.68 4.02 -5.46
CA LYS A 2 16.53 3.10 -6.59
C LYS A 2 16.82 1.65 -6.15
N ILE A 3 15.93 0.72 -6.46
CA ILE A 3 16.08 -0.72 -6.19
C ILE A 3 16.61 -1.44 -7.43
N ASN A 4 16.02 -1.14 -8.60
CA ASN A 4 16.47 -1.59 -9.92
C ASN A 4 16.03 -0.57 -10.98
N ASP A 5 16.08 -0.92 -12.26
CA ASP A 5 15.80 0.04 -13.34
C ASP A 5 14.34 0.51 -13.38
N HIS A 6 13.43 -0.22 -12.75
CA HIS A 6 12.00 0.06 -12.79
C HIS A 6 11.35 0.30 -11.41
N LEU A 7 12.07 0.06 -10.30
CA LEU A 7 11.48 0.10 -8.96
C LEU A 7 12.27 0.99 -8.02
N TYR A 8 11.55 1.85 -7.30
CA TYR A 8 12.08 2.79 -6.33
C TYR A 8 11.29 2.71 -5.02
N VAL A 9 11.97 2.90 -3.88
CA VAL A 9 11.35 3.19 -2.58
C VAL A 9 11.60 4.65 -2.31
N VAL A 10 10.53 5.44 -2.21
CA VAL A 10 10.60 6.91 -2.13
C VAL A 10 10.03 7.48 -0.83
N GLY A 11 9.33 6.65 -0.05
CA GLY A 11 8.84 6.96 1.29
C GLY A 11 9.05 5.79 2.24
N GLY A 12 8.87 6.05 3.53
CA GLY A 12 8.95 5.09 4.62
C GLY A 12 9.45 5.74 5.89
N GLY A 13 8.71 5.56 6.98
CA GLY A 13 8.98 6.14 8.30
C GLY A 13 9.74 5.20 9.23
N ASP A 14 9.41 5.31 10.54
CA ASP A 14 10.10 4.58 11.62
C ASP A 14 9.97 3.05 11.49
N TYR A 15 8.85 2.57 10.95
CA TYR A 15 8.62 1.14 10.64
C TYR A 15 9.03 0.75 9.21
N GLY A 16 9.78 1.59 8.51
CA GLY A 16 10.26 1.38 7.15
C GLY A 16 11.74 1.75 7.01
N TYR A 17 12.05 2.58 6.00
CA TYR A 17 13.43 2.91 5.62
C TYR A 17 13.89 4.29 6.10
N ASN A 18 13.11 5.01 6.91
CA ASN A 18 13.38 6.38 7.39
C ASN A 18 13.71 7.37 6.25
N LEU A 19 12.99 7.29 5.15
CA LEU A 19 13.20 8.12 3.96
C LEU A 19 12.35 9.40 3.97
N SER A 20 11.25 9.41 4.74
CA SER A 20 10.26 10.49 4.75
C SER A 20 9.67 10.73 6.14
N ASN A 21 8.38 11.13 6.27
CA ASN A 21 7.76 11.36 7.56
C ASN A 21 7.83 10.06 8.41
N ARG A 22 8.10 10.22 9.70
CA ARG A 22 8.25 9.09 10.64
C ARG A 22 7.06 8.12 10.67
N LEU A 23 5.88 8.61 10.31
CA LEU A 23 4.64 7.84 10.28
C LEU A 23 4.30 7.29 8.90
N ASP A 24 5.09 7.57 7.85
CA ASP A 24 4.81 7.05 6.52
C ASP A 24 4.99 5.53 6.47
N ALA A 25 4.06 4.87 5.79
CA ALA A 25 4.30 3.55 5.22
C ALA A 25 5.37 3.62 4.12
N ASN A 26 5.89 2.48 3.70
CA ASN A 26 6.77 2.42 2.53
C ASN A 26 6.00 2.83 1.28
N VAL A 27 6.46 3.88 0.62
CA VAL A 27 5.91 4.37 -0.65
C VAL A 27 6.82 3.93 -1.79
N TYR A 28 6.24 3.36 -2.83
CA TYR A 28 6.98 2.84 -3.97
C TYR A 28 6.64 3.58 -5.25
N VAL A 29 7.60 3.61 -6.18
CA VAL A 29 7.38 4.08 -7.56
C VAL A 29 7.84 3.01 -8.52
N ILE A 30 7.01 2.76 -9.54
CA ILE A 30 7.28 1.86 -10.64
C ILE A 30 7.43 2.70 -11.91
N ASP A 31 8.59 2.61 -12.56
CA ASP A 31 8.84 3.23 -13.86
C ASP A 31 8.46 2.26 -14.98
N THR A 32 7.37 2.56 -15.68
CA THR A 32 6.87 1.75 -16.80
C THR A 32 7.51 2.13 -18.14
N GLY A 33 8.45 3.08 -18.15
CA GLY A 33 9.14 3.59 -19.32
C GLY A 33 8.66 4.98 -19.74
N ASP A 34 7.39 5.24 -19.83
CA ASP A 34 6.81 6.55 -20.17
C ASP A 34 5.94 7.13 -19.03
N GLU A 35 5.41 6.30 -18.16
CA GLU A 35 4.66 6.71 -16.97
C GLU A 35 5.34 6.23 -15.69
N LEU A 36 5.03 6.90 -14.58
CA LEU A 36 5.35 6.47 -13.22
C LEU A 36 4.06 6.11 -12.49
N TRP A 37 4.06 4.94 -11.85
CA TRP A 37 2.98 4.50 -10.98
C TRP A 37 3.46 4.54 -9.54
N MET A 38 2.72 5.21 -8.68
CA MET A 38 2.96 5.20 -7.23
C MET A 38 2.12 4.11 -6.55
N ILE A 39 2.67 3.52 -5.50
CA ILE A 39 1.95 2.67 -4.55
C ILE A 39 2.00 3.35 -3.20
N ASP A 40 0.83 3.72 -2.68
CA ASP A 40 0.58 4.51 -1.48
C ASP A 40 1.13 5.95 -1.54
N ALA A 41 0.67 6.82 -0.62
CA ALA A 41 0.98 8.25 -0.60
C ALA A 41 1.79 8.68 0.63
N GLY A 42 1.76 7.89 1.71
CA GLY A 42 2.27 8.26 3.01
C GLY A 42 1.25 8.96 3.90
N PHE A 43 1.70 9.45 5.08
CA PHE A 43 0.86 9.96 6.16
C PHE A 43 0.44 11.42 5.98
N ASP A 44 1.41 12.33 5.94
CA ASP A 44 1.15 13.77 5.99
C ASP A 44 2.19 14.55 5.19
N GLY A 45 1.69 15.54 4.46
CA GLY A 45 2.52 16.54 3.78
C GLY A 45 3.34 16.03 2.61
N GLY A 46 3.38 14.74 2.25
CA GLY A 46 3.95 14.13 1.02
C GLY A 46 5.17 14.76 0.35
N SER A 47 5.55 15.99 0.76
CA SER A 47 6.59 16.81 0.11
C SER A 47 7.96 16.12 0.09
N ARG A 48 8.30 15.37 1.15
CA ARG A 48 9.56 14.63 1.20
C ARG A 48 9.55 13.43 0.25
N VAL A 49 8.42 12.78 0.08
CA VAL A 49 8.22 11.70 -0.89
C VAL A 49 8.46 12.23 -2.31
N LEU A 50 7.82 13.35 -2.67
CA LEU A 50 8.03 13.99 -3.99
C LEU A 50 9.48 14.47 -4.18
N GLN A 51 10.12 14.97 -3.13
CA GLN A 51 11.54 15.35 -3.20
C GLN A 51 12.44 14.13 -3.44
N ASN A 52 12.19 13.01 -2.78
CA ASN A 52 12.94 11.77 -3.00
C ASN A 52 12.79 11.25 -4.44
N ILE A 53 11.59 11.39 -5.04
CA ILE A 53 11.37 11.06 -6.46
C ILE A 53 12.25 11.93 -7.37
N ARG A 54 12.30 13.25 -7.12
CA ARG A 54 13.19 14.16 -7.86
C ARG A 54 14.68 13.84 -7.66
N ASP A 55 15.08 13.54 -6.41
CA ASP A 55 16.47 13.21 -6.05
C ASP A 55 16.94 11.89 -6.73
N ASP A 56 16.02 10.96 -6.97
CA ASP A 56 16.28 9.73 -7.74
C ASP A 56 16.27 9.98 -9.28
N GLY A 57 16.08 11.24 -9.72
CA GLY A 57 16.15 11.65 -11.13
C GLY A 57 14.86 11.39 -11.92
N LEU A 58 13.74 11.14 -11.25
CA LEU A 58 12.45 10.90 -11.87
C LEU A 58 11.69 12.22 -12.07
N ASP A 59 11.00 12.34 -13.21
CA ASP A 59 10.15 13.48 -13.52
C ASP A 59 8.75 13.30 -12.93
N LEU A 60 8.34 14.19 -12.04
CA LEU A 60 7.02 14.14 -11.41
C LEU A 60 5.87 14.22 -12.42
N ASN A 61 6.06 14.91 -13.55
CA ASN A 61 5.04 15.01 -14.60
C ASN A 61 4.72 13.65 -15.26
N ARG A 62 5.54 12.63 -15.03
CA ARG A 62 5.29 11.26 -15.48
C ARG A 62 4.44 10.44 -14.51
N ILE A 63 4.16 10.96 -13.30
CA ILE A 63 3.31 10.27 -12.33
C ILE A 63 1.86 10.42 -12.78
N THR A 64 1.29 9.36 -13.34
CA THR A 64 -0.07 9.36 -13.87
C THR A 64 -1.05 8.55 -13.02
N LYS A 65 -0.54 7.63 -12.19
CA LYS A 65 -1.39 6.78 -11.34
C LYS A 65 -0.80 6.64 -9.94
N LEU A 66 -1.71 6.73 -8.95
CA LEU A 66 -1.42 6.44 -7.56
C LEU A 66 -2.39 5.36 -7.09
N PHE A 67 -1.87 4.16 -6.87
CA PHE A 67 -2.61 3.01 -6.37
C PHE A 67 -2.51 2.95 -4.86
N VAL A 68 -3.63 2.96 -4.17
CA VAL A 68 -3.71 2.99 -2.71
C VAL A 68 -4.08 1.60 -2.21
N THR A 69 -3.23 1.02 -1.37
CA THR A 69 -3.47 -0.33 -0.85
C THR A 69 -4.68 -0.36 0.07
N HIS A 70 -4.83 0.63 0.93
CA HIS A 70 -5.95 0.79 1.85
C HIS A 70 -6.00 2.20 2.45
N TYR A 71 -7.05 2.48 3.20
CA TYR A 71 -7.38 3.83 3.69
C TYR A 71 -6.73 4.22 5.03
N HIS A 72 -5.81 3.46 5.63
CA HIS A 72 -5.14 3.93 6.86
C HIS A 72 -4.27 5.17 6.57
N ALA A 73 -4.15 6.03 7.59
CA ALA A 73 -3.59 7.36 7.38
C ALA A 73 -2.13 7.36 6.93
N ASP A 74 -1.34 6.40 7.35
CA ASP A 74 0.08 6.26 6.96
C ASP A 74 0.29 5.81 5.51
N HIS A 75 -0.77 5.33 4.84
CA HIS A 75 -0.79 4.96 3.42
C HIS A 75 -1.48 6.00 2.54
N ALA A 76 -2.56 6.59 3.03
CA ALA A 76 -3.46 7.42 2.24
C ALA A 76 -3.64 8.85 2.76
N GLY A 77 -3.01 9.22 3.89
CA GLY A 77 -3.18 10.54 4.51
C GLY A 77 -2.70 11.71 3.66
N ALA A 78 -1.72 11.49 2.80
CA ALA A 78 -1.20 12.52 1.91
C ALA A 78 -1.92 12.62 0.55
N LEU A 79 -3.05 11.92 0.33
CA LEU A 79 -3.73 11.89 -0.98
C LEU A 79 -4.15 13.26 -1.48
N ALA A 80 -4.74 14.11 -0.63
CA ALA A 80 -5.16 15.46 -1.01
C ALA A 80 -3.95 16.31 -1.42
N PHE A 81 -2.85 16.24 -0.68
CA PHE A 81 -1.58 16.89 -1.03
C PHE A 81 -1.02 16.39 -2.37
N MET A 82 -1.02 15.06 -2.60
CA MET A 82 -0.54 14.50 -3.88
C MET A 82 -1.39 14.97 -5.05
N ARG A 83 -2.71 15.08 -4.87
CA ARG A 83 -3.63 15.64 -5.87
C ARG A 83 -3.29 17.09 -6.20
N GLU A 84 -3.04 17.92 -5.18
CA GLU A 84 -2.71 19.34 -5.36
C GLU A 84 -1.38 19.53 -6.10
N GLU A 85 -0.35 18.75 -5.73
CA GLU A 85 1.02 18.91 -6.25
C GLU A 85 1.25 18.26 -7.62
N LEU A 86 0.51 17.18 -7.95
CA LEU A 86 0.71 16.40 -9.17
C LEU A 86 -0.32 16.71 -10.27
N ASP A 87 -1.29 17.62 -9.97
CA ASP A 87 -2.23 18.15 -10.94
C ASP A 87 -3.30 17.17 -11.46
N ASP A 88 -4.15 17.65 -12.36
CA ASP A 88 -5.34 16.96 -12.91
C ASP A 88 -5.02 15.70 -13.73
N HIS A 89 -3.76 15.44 -14.07
CA HIS A 89 -3.40 14.23 -14.80
C HIS A 89 -3.17 12.99 -13.93
N LEU A 90 -3.13 13.18 -12.59
CA LEU A 90 -3.02 12.07 -11.64
C LEU A 90 -4.36 11.35 -11.49
N GLU A 91 -4.40 10.05 -11.76
CA GLU A 91 -5.50 9.17 -11.40
C GLU A 91 -5.22 8.47 -10.06
N ILE A 92 -6.05 8.75 -9.05
CA ILE A 92 -6.01 8.06 -7.76
C ILE A 92 -6.93 6.84 -7.83
N CYS A 93 -6.34 5.67 -7.61
CA CYS A 93 -6.97 4.36 -7.73
C CYS A 93 -7.02 3.68 -6.35
N ILE A 94 -8.20 3.37 -5.84
CA ILE A 94 -8.39 2.66 -4.56
C ILE A 94 -9.53 1.66 -4.70
N SER A 95 -9.68 0.72 -3.76
CA SER A 95 -10.80 -0.22 -3.82
C SER A 95 -12.17 0.49 -3.78
N GLU A 96 -13.15 -0.06 -4.48
CA GLU A 96 -14.54 0.44 -4.47
C GLU A 96 -15.13 0.50 -3.04
N ARG A 97 -14.65 -0.34 -2.13
CA ARG A 97 -15.10 -0.37 -0.73
C ARG A 97 -14.48 0.74 0.12
N ALA A 98 -13.25 1.15 -0.19
CA ALA A 98 -12.53 2.19 0.55
C ALA A 98 -12.85 3.60 0.04
N ALA A 99 -13.13 3.74 -1.26
CA ALA A 99 -13.34 5.03 -1.92
C ALA A 99 -14.38 5.94 -1.24
N PRO A 100 -15.57 5.46 -0.80
CA PRO A 100 -16.55 6.33 -0.15
C PRO A 100 -16.04 7.00 1.12
N ALA A 101 -15.26 6.28 1.96
CA ALA A 101 -14.72 6.82 3.21
C ALA A 101 -13.64 7.88 2.96
N VAL A 102 -12.78 7.66 1.95
CA VAL A 102 -11.71 8.60 1.57
C VAL A 102 -12.28 9.89 0.99
N ARG A 103 -13.32 9.81 0.14
CA ARG A 103 -13.95 10.99 -0.47
C ARG A 103 -14.53 11.98 0.54
N VAL A 104 -14.97 11.48 1.70
CA VAL A 104 -15.58 12.34 2.74
C VAL A 104 -14.71 12.46 3.98
N ALA A 105 -13.51 11.87 3.99
CA ALA A 105 -12.61 11.82 5.13
C ALA A 105 -13.31 11.29 6.41
N ASP A 106 -14.02 10.16 6.30
CA ASP A 106 -14.76 9.56 7.42
C ASP A 106 -13.80 8.93 8.42
N GLU A 107 -13.36 9.72 9.41
CA GLU A 107 -12.38 9.30 10.43
C GLU A 107 -12.85 8.08 11.27
N GLU A 108 -14.14 7.79 11.31
CA GLU A 108 -14.66 6.61 12.02
C GLU A 108 -14.41 5.34 11.17
N ILE A 109 -14.81 5.36 9.90
CA ILE A 109 -14.66 4.21 8.99
C ILE A 109 -13.19 3.91 8.73
N ILE A 110 -12.35 4.94 8.50
CA ILE A 110 -10.92 4.75 8.26
C ILE A 110 -10.11 4.44 9.53
N GLY A 111 -10.75 4.35 10.68
CA GLY A 111 -10.10 4.01 11.94
C GLY A 111 -9.24 5.12 12.57
N LEU A 112 -9.20 6.31 11.97
CA LEU A 112 -8.31 7.39 12.39
C LEU A 112 -8.66 7.93 13.80
N ARG A 113 -9.95 8.10 14.12
CA ARG A 113 -10.39 8.51 15.45
C ARG A 113 -9.90 7.55 16.53
N TRP A 114 -10.00 6.24 16.25
CA TRP A 114 -9.53 5.19 17.15
C TRP A 114 -8.02 5.27 17.33
N ALA A 115 -7.26 5.33 16.25
CA ALA A 115 -5.79 5.41 16.29
C ALA A 115 -5.28 6.67 17.02
N LYS A 116 -5.92 7.83 16.85
CA LYS A 116 -5.65 9.06 17.61
C LYS A 116 -5.91 8.88 19.11
N SER A 117 -6.94 8.11 19.50
CA SER A 117 -7.27 7.90 20.91
C SER A 117 -6.22 7.08 21.67
N PHE A 118 -5.41 6.31 20.97
CA PHE A 118 -4.27 5.55 21.49
C PHE A 118 -2.91 6.21 21.20
N ASP A 119 -2.90 7.48 20.78
CA ASP A 119 -1.70 8.25 20.46
C ASP A 119 -0.83 7.59 19.35
N PHE A 120 -1.45 6.74 18.49
CA PHE A 120 -0.78 6.16 17.35
C PHE A 120 -0.51 7.21 16.26
N TYR A 121 -1.51 8.09 16.01
CA TYR A 121 -1.34 9.28 15.19
C TYR A 121 -1.51 10.56 16.02
N PRO A 122 -0.89 11.69 15.62
CA PRO A 122 -1.09 12.98 16.26
C PRO A 122 -2.56 13.35 16.33
N ARG A 123 -3.01 13.84 17.50
CA ARG A 123 -4.44 14.21 17.71
C ARG A 123 -4.88 15.37 16.84
N GLU A 124 -3.92 16.26 16.50
CA GLU A 124 -4.12 17.43 15.65
C GLU A 124 -4.15 17.11 14.15
N PHE A 125 -3.74 15.93 13.74
CA PHE A 125 -3.79 15.52 12.34
C PHE A 125 -5.25 15.54 11.86
N THR A 126 -5.51 16.22 10.75
CA THR A 126 -6.82 16.27 10.08
C THR A 126 -6.70 15.60 8.73
N TRP A 127 -7.51 14.59 8.50
CA TRP A 127 -7.60 13.98 7.18
C TRP A 127 -8.37 14.91 6.25
N GLU A 128 -7.83 15.18 5.09
CA GLU A 128 -8.49 15.97 4.06
C GLU A 128 -9.21 15.07 3.04
N PRO A 129 -10.49 15.36 2.70
CA PRO A 129 -11.21 14.65 1.65
C PRO A 129 -10.45 14.66 0.33
N CYS A 130 -10.50 13.53 -0.39
CA CYS A 130 -9.84 13.43 -1.68
C CYS A 130 -10.75 12.70 -2.67
N GLU A 131 -10.89 13.27 -3.87
CA GLU A 131 -11.60 12.62 -4.97
C GLU A 131 -10.84 11.41 -5.47
N ILE A 132 -11.58 10.34 -5.76
CA ILE A 132 -11.08 9.08 -6.28
C ILE A 132 -11.53 8.93 -7.72
N ASP A 133 -10.58 8.75 -8.64
CA ASP A 133 -10.84 8.66 -10.08
C ASP A 133 -11.23 7.25 -10.50
N VAL A 134 -10.57 6.24 -9.90
CA VAL A 134 -10.79 4.84 -10.27
C VAL A 134 -11.09 4.00 -9.03
N GLU A 135 -12.27 3.43 -8.99
CA GLU A 135 -12.65 2.43 -8.00
C GLU A 135 -12.26 1.04 -8.51
N LEU A 136 -11.29 0.42 -7.82
CA LEU A 136 -10.75 -0.87 -8.20
C LEU A 136 -11.59 -2.02 -7.64
N THR A 137 -11.77 -3.05 -8.47
CA THR A 137 -12.39 -4.32 -8.09
C THR A 137 -11.37 -5.46 -8.11
N HIS A 138 -11.72 -6.57 -7.46
CA HIS A 138 -10.86 -7.76 -7.45
C HIS A 138 -10.56 -8.26 -8.88
N ASN A 139 -9.27 -8.55 -9.14
CA ASN A 139 -8.74 -8.97 -10.44
C ASN A 139 -8.80 -7.91 -11.55
N GLN A 140 -9.13 -6.67 -11.23
CA GLN A 140 -9.00 -5.61 -12.21
C GLN A 140 -7.52 -5.39 -12.57
N ALA A 141 -7.24 -5.31 -13.87
CA ALA A 141 -5.88 -5.11 -14.38
C ALA A 141 -5.73 -3.74 -15.04
N VAL A 142 -4.58 -3.11 -14.80
CA VAL A 142 -4.13 -1.89 -15.47
C VAL A 142 -2.83 -2.21 -16.18
N THR A 143 -2.70 -1.84 -17.45
CA THR A 143 -1.52 -2.16 -18.27
C THR A 143 -0.89 -0.91 -18.83
N ARG A 144 0.43 -0.88 -18.87
CA ARG A 144 1.22 0.13 -19.57
C ARG A 144 2.53 -0.46 -20.08
N ASN A 145 2.77 -0.36 -21.36
CA ASN A 145 3.90 -1.02 -22.02
C ASN A 145 3.94 -2.52 -21.66
N ASP A 146 5.06 -3.02 -21.15
CA ASP A 146 5.23 -4.42 -20.74
C ASP A 146 4.75 -4.67 -19.29
N PHE A 147 4.29 -3.63 -18.58
CA PHE A 147 3.85 -3.73 -17.20
C PHE A 147 2.34 -3.96 -17.09
N GLN A 148 1.97 -4.85 -16.18
CA GLN A 148 0.59 -5.06 -15.74
C GLN A 148 0.53 -5.03 -14.23
N LEU A 149 -0.37 -4.21 -13.67
CA LEU A 149 -0.78 -4.24 -12.28
C LEU A 149 -2.14 -4.93 -12.18
N THR A 150 -2.24 -5.94 -11.33
CA THR A 150 -3.51 -6.62 -11.00
C THR A 150 -3.88 -6.31 -9.56
N ALA A 151 -5.06 -5.76 -9.34
CA ALA A 151 -5.60 -5.47 -8.01
C ALA A 151 -6.22 -6.74 -7.41
N ILE A 152 -5.74 -7.15 -6.24
CA ILE A 152 -6.20 -8.36 -5.54
C ILE A 152 -6.82 -7.92 -4.22
N GLU A 153 -8.16 -7.97 -4.12
CA GLU A 153 -8.84 -7.64 -2.87
C GLU A 153 -8.53 -8.70 -1.80
N THR A 154 -8.04 -8.22 -0.66
CA THR A 154 -7.64 -9.08 0.47
C THR A 154 -8.10 -8.45 1.78
N ASN A 155 -9.23 -8.89 2.27
CA ASN A 155 -9.74 -8.45 3.56
C ASN A 155 -9.01 -9.16 4.72
N GLY A 156 -9.05 -8.55 5.90
CA GLY A 156 -8.42 -9.08 7.12
C GLY A 156 -7.72 -8.04 7.94
N HIS A 157 -6.88 -7.21 7.32
CA HIS A 157 -6.30 -6.03 7.94
C HIS A 157 -7.37 -4.94 8.12
N CYS A 158 -8.03 -4.59 7.02
CA CYS A 158 -9.22 -3.74 6.98
C CYS A 158 -10.10 -4.13 5.80
N ASN A 159 -11.32 -3.59 5.73
CA ASN A 159 -12.22 -3.78 4.61
C ASN A 159 -11.72 -3.04 3.37
N GLY A 160 -11.75 -3.73 2.22
CA GLY A 160 -11.32 -3.14 0.95
C GLY A 160 -9.81 -2.96 0.82
N HIS A 161 -9.01 -3.67 1.63
CA HIS A 161 -7.57 -3.73 1.42
C HIS A 161 -7.26 -4.40 0.08
N MET A 162 -6.30 -3.83 -0.67
CA MET A 162 -5.80 -4.35 -1.94
C MET A 162 -4.33 -4.72 -1.83
N ASN A 163 -3.98 -5.90 -2.32
CA ASN A 163 -2.62 -6.18 -2.77
C ASN A 163 -2.52 -5.85 -4.26
N PHE A 164 -1.37 -5.36 -4.69
CA PHE A 164 -1.11 -5.11 -6.11
C PHE A 164 -0.02 -6.04 -6.61
N LEU A 165 -0.40 -6.94 -7.52
CA LEU A 165 0.57 -7.77 -8.24
C LEU A 165 1.02 -7.03 -9.49
N VAL A 166 2.29 -6.66 -9.54
CA VAL A 166 2.89 -6.04 -10.72
C VAL A 166 3.79 -7.05 -11.42
N THR A 167 3.49 -7.28 -12.68
CA THR A 167 4.29 -8.10 -13.60
C THR A 167 4.84 -7.22 -14.72
N GLY A 168 5.93 -7.62 -15.31
CA GLY A 168 6.68 -6.86 -16.31
C GLY A 168 8.09 -6.55 -15.85
N GLY A 169 8.97 -6.14 -16.77
CA GLY A 169 10.38 -6.01 -16.48
C GLY A 169 11.02 -7.35 -16.11
N GLU A 170 11.95 -7.33 -15.15
CA GLU A 170 12.74 -8.51 -14.78
C GLU A 170 12.07 -9.43 -13.76
N ARG A 171 11.06 -8.96 -13.03
CA ARG A 171 10.45 -9.66 -11.88
C ARG A 171 8.97 -9.35 -11.75
N SER A 172 8.29 -10.22 -10.99
CA SER A 172 6.95 -9.96 -10.46
C SER A 172 7.02 -9.54 -9.00
N TYR A 173 6.25 -8.50 -8.65
CA TYR A 173 6.24 -7.86 -7.33
C TYR A 173 4.84 -7.91 -6.73
N LEU A 174 4.71 -8.38 -5.50
CA LEU A 174 3.48 -8.23 -4.72
C LEU A 174 3.65 -7.07 -3.73
N PHE A 175 2.98 -5.96 -3.98
CA PHE A 175 2.83 -4.85 -3.03
C PHE A 175 1.71 -5.21 -2.07
N SER A 176 2.08 -5.56 -0.86
CA SER A 176 1.15 -6.17 0.09
C SER A 176 0.54 -5.21 1.10
N GLY A 177 0.87 -3.91 1.03
CA GLY A 177 0.41 -2.97 2.05
C GLY A 177 0.63 -3.53 3.44
N ASP A 178 -0.43 -3.55 4.26
CA ASP A 178 -0.39 -4.05 5.64
C ASP A 178 -0.95 -5.46 5.83
N HIS A 179 -1.07 -6.17 4.70
CA HIS A 179 -1.65 -7.51 4.75
C HIS A 179 -0.65 -8.58 5.20
N VAL A 180 0.58 -8.56 4.67
CA VAL A 180 1.64 -9.50 5.05
C VAL A 180 3.02 -8.86 4.93
N PHE A 181 3.88 -9.16 5.92
CA PHE A 181 5.22 -8.61 6.04
C PHE A 181 6.29 -9.69 6.00
N TRP A 182 7.54 -9.25 6.06
CA TRP A 182 8.70 -10.13 6.17
C TRP A 182 8.50 -11.18 7.28
N GLY A 183 8.77 -12.44 6.95
CA GLY A 183 8.64 -13.56 7.88
C GLY A 183 7.22 -14.09 8.06
N GLY A 184 6.25 -13.57 7.28
CA GLY A 184 4.83 -13.93 7.40
C GLY A 184 4.15 -13.27 8.59
N LYS A 185 4.67 -12.14 9.05
CA LYS A 185 3.98 -11.32 10.06
C LYS A 185 2.75 -10.65 9.45
N ILE A 186 1.79 -10.34 10.31
CA ILE A 186 0.57 -9.60 9.95
C ILE A 186 0.38 -8.40 10.91
N ILE A 187 -0.57 -7.52 10.62
CA ILE A 187 -1.10 -6.55 11.59
C ILE A 187 -2.53 -6.93 11.91
N LEU A 188 -2.75 -7.50 13.09
CA LEU A 188 -4.07 -7.80 13.61
C LEU A 188 -4.46 -6.73 14.62
N GLN A 189 -5.53 -6.00 14.34
CA GLN A 189 -6.02 -4.89 15.16
C GLN A 189 -7.37 -5.24 15.77
N ASN A 190 -7.64 -4.72 16.97
CA ASN A 190 -8.95 -4.84 17.61
C ASN A 190 -9.90 -3.73 17.14
N VAL A 191 -10.19 -3.72 15.82
CA VAL A 191 -11.12 -2.81 15.17
C VAL A 191 -12.18 -3.62 14.41
N SER A 192 -13.31 -2.97 14.09
CA SER A 192 -14.49 -3.66 13.57
C SER A 192 -14.31 -4.33 12.22
N ASP A 193 -13.37 -3.89 11.42
CA ASP A 193 -13.07 -4.35 10.06
C ASP A 193 -11.81 -5.21 9.97
N SER A 194 -11.10 -5.46 11.07
CA SER A 194 -10.01 -6.43 11.14
C SER A 194 -10.55 -7.83 11.48
N SER A 195 -10.23 -8.83 10.66
CA SER A 195 -10.83 -10.16 10.73
C SER A 195 -9.80 -11.27 10.52
N VAL A 196 -9.62 -12.11 11.56
CA VAL A 196 -8.74 -13.30 11.50
C VAL A 196 -9.19 -14.26 10.39
N GLN A 197 -10.51 -14.46 10.25
CA GLN A 197 -11.07 -15.38 9.27
C GLN A 197 -10.83 -14.91 7.84
N ASP A 198 -10.92 -13.60 7.61
CA ASP A 198 -10.68 -13.04 6.29
C ASP A 198 -9.19 -12.97 5.97
N TYR A 199 -8.33 -12.73 6.98
CA TYR A 199 -6.88 -12.91 6.82
C TYR A 199 -6.53 -14.32 6.34
N ALA A 200 -7.09 -15.35 6.97
CA ALA A 200 -6.81 -16.74 6.60
C ALA A 200 -7.23 -17.06 5.15
N LYS A 201 -8.39 -16.56 4.72
CA LYS A 201 -8.87 -16.70 3.33
C LYS A 201 -7.95 -15.97 2.35
N SER A 202 -7.60 -14.72 2.68
CA SER A 202 -6.78 -13.85 1.84
C SER A 202 -5.35 -14.37 1.69
N MET A 203 -4.76 -14.96 2.74
CA MET A 203 -3.45 -15.60 2.63
C MET A 203 -3.46 -16.78 1.66
N ASN A 204 -4.51 -17.62 1.72
CA ASN A 204 -4.65 -18.73 0.77
C ASN A 204 -4.90 -18.24 -0.65
N LEU A 205 -5.72 -17.19 -0.83
CA LEU A 205 -5.96 -16.55 -2.13
C LEU A 205 -4.64 -16.02 -2.74
N LEU A 206 -3.80 -15.33 -1.97
CA LEU A 206 -2.52 -14.81 -2.48
C LEU A 206 -1.57 -15.91 -2.95
N LEU A 207 -1.70 -17.14 -2.44
CA LEU A 207 -0.91 -18.29 -2.90
C LEU A 207 -1.37 -18.84 -4.26
N GLU A 208 -2.48 -18.38 -4.81
CA GLU A 208 -2.92 -18.71 -6.17
C GLU A 208 -2.19 -17.89 -7.24
N TYR A 209 -1.52 -16.79 -6.83
CA TYR A 209 -0.75 -15.92 -7.71
C TYR A 209 0.74 -16.25 -7.65
N ASP A 210 1.43 -16.04 -8.77
CA ASP A 210 2.87 -16.23 -8.85
C ASP A 210 3.60 -14.87 -8.78
N PHE A 211 4.49 -14.72 -7.81
CA PHE A 211 5.31 -13.54 -7.61
C PHE A 211 6.65 -13.89 -6.95
N GLN A 212 7.68 -13.13 -7.31
CA GLN A 212 9.04 -13.33 -6.82
C GLN A 212 9.35 -12.45 -5.61
N ALA A 213 8.92 -11.20 -5.65
CA ALA A 213 9.23 -10.20 -4.64
C ALA A 213 8.00 -9.89 -3.77
N LEU A 214 8.24 -9.60 -2.48
CA LEU A 214 7.26 -9.04 -1.55
C LEU A 214 7.67 -7.62 -1.17
N MET A 215 6.76 -6.66 -1.39
CA MET A 215 6.94 -5.23 -1.17
C MET A 215 5.88 -4.73 -0.16
N PRO A 216 6.13 -4.87 1.17
CA PRO A 216 5.14 -4.54 2.19
C PRO A 216 5.09 -3.05 2.51
N GLY A 217 4.00 -2.59 3.13
CA GLY A 217 3.84 -1.22 3.62
C GLY A 217 4.79 -0.86 4.76
N HIS A 218 5.29 -1.84 5.51
CA HIS A 218 6.24 -1.64 6.59
C HIS A 218 7.32 -2.72 6.58
N LEU A 219 8.38 -2.50 7.38
CA LEU A 219 9.55 -3.36 7.48
C LEU A 219 10.29 -3.53 6.14
N ASN A 220 11.04 -4.63 6.03
CA ASN A 220 11.87 -4.90 4.88
C ASN A 220 11.08 -5.58 3.75
N PHE A 221 11.37 -5.22 2.52
CA PHE A 221 10.94 -5.98 1.35
C PHE A 221 11.83 -7.23 1.13
N SER A 222 11.36 -8.11 0.26
CA SER A 222 12.09 -9.31 -0.18
C SER A 222 12.08 -9.37 -1.70
N LEU A 223 13.21 -9.19 -2.35
CA LEU A 223 13.31 -9.21 -3.82
C LEU A 223 13.28 -10.63 -4.39
N GLU A 224 13.58 -11.61 -3.57
CA GLU A 224 13.63 -13.03 -3.94
C GLU A 224 12.83 -13.86 -2.93
N ASN A 225 12.18 -14.92 -3.41
CA ASN A 225 11.40 -15.81 -2.55
C ASN A 225 10.30 -15.10 -1.72
N GLY A 226 9.72 -14.00 -2.24
CA GLY A 226 8.67 -13.23 -1.54
C GLY A 226 7.47 -14.09 -1.15
N ARG A 227 7.07 -15.02 -2.01
CA ARG A 227 5.96 -15.95 -1.79
C ARG A 227 6.09 -16.78 -0.50
N ARG A 228 7.32 -17.05 -0.03
CA ARG A 228 7.55 -17.79 1.24
C ARG A 228 6.97 -17.10 2.46
N HIS A 229 6.88 -15.77 2.45
CA HIS A 229 6.35 -15.00 3.57
C HIS A 229 4.84 -15.17 3.66
N VAL A 230 4.13 -15.13 2.53
CA VAL A 230 2.71 -15.44 2.44
C VAL A 230 2.46 -16.92 2.84
N GLN A 231 3.28 -17.85 2.34
CA GLN A 231 3.17 -19.26 2.71
C GLN A 231 3.34 -19.47 4.23
N SER A 232 4.31 -18.77 4.85
CA SER A 232 4.52 -18.85 6.30
C SER A 232 3.29 -18.39 7.09
N ALA A 233 2.63 -17.31 6.68
CA ALA A 233 1.40 -16.84 7.30
C ALA A 233 0.23 -17.82 7.09
N ALA A 234 0.04 -18.29 5.86
CA ALA A 234 -1.00 -19.28 5.53
C ALA A 234 -0.83 -20.57 6.33
N ASP A 235 0.40 -21.07 6.46
CA ASP A 235 0.69 -22.28 7.24
C ASP A 235 0.31 -22.13 8.72
N GLN A 236 0.48 -20.94 9.32
CA GLN A 236 0.04 -20.68 10.70
C GLN A 236 -1.47 -20.75 10.81
N PHE A 237 -2.20 -20.06 9.92
CA PHE A 237 -3.66 -20.10 9.90
C PHE A 237 -4.20 -21.50 9.65
N ASN A 238 -3.61 -22.26 8.74
CA ASN A 238 -4.02 -23.64 8.39
C ASN A 238 -3.78 -24.63 9.53
N ARG A 239 -2.90 -24.29 10.51
CA ARG A 239 -2.71 -25.06 11.75
C ARG A 239 -3.53 -24.56 12.92
N ILE A 240 -4.55 -23.75 12.68
CA ILE A 240 -5.42 -23.13 13.70
C ILE A 240 -4.61 -22.19 14.62
N GLY A 241 -3.49 -21.67 14.14
CA GLY A 241 -2.68 -20.68 14.83
C GLY A 241 -2.91 -19.27 14.29
N LEU A 242 -2.18 -18.32 14.86
CA LEU A 242 -2.10 -16.96 14.34
C LEU A 242 -0.66 -16.68 13.92
N PRO A 243 -0.43 -16.02 12.78
CA PRO A 243 0.88 -15.48 12.46
C PRO A 243 1.34 -14.48 13.52
N PRO A 244 2.64 -14.25 13.69
CA PRO A 244 3.14 -13.20 14.57
C PRO A 244 2.58 -11.84 14.13
N SER A 245 2.06 -11.04 15.07
CA SER A 245 1.65 -9.67 14.80
C SER A 245 2.86 -8.72 14.82
N LEU A 246 2.78 -7.65 14.04
CA LEU A 246 3.75 -6.58 14.05
C LEU A 246 3.54 -5.63 15.26
N LEU A 247 2.28 -5.49 15.69
CA LEU A 247 1.85 -4.69 16.85
C LEU A 247 1.55 -5.57 18.05
#